data_b86006366192c727c15ee19c01f4ec15
#
_entry.id   b86006366192c727c15ee19c01f4ec15
#
_cell.length_a   1.000
_cell.length_b   1.000
_cell.length_c   1.000
_cell.angle_alpha   90.00
_cell.angle_beta   90.00
_cell.angle_gamma   90.00
#
_symmetry.space_group_name_H-M   'P 1'
#
loop_
_entity.id
_entity.type
_entity.pdbx_description
1 polymer ?
#
loop_
_entity_poly.entity_id
_entity_poly.type
_entity_poly.pdbx_seq_one_letter_code
_entity_poly.pdbx_strand_id
1 'polypeptide(L)'
;MQISGIDQRRGAVAALAAGVLGGLAAATIAIPTASAQPGCTAAGLSSALGTVSTATGEYLAAHPGADDAITSSGAMAPGDSENAIRAYFVAHPQEWADLQGIARPLKNLRQQCDVDVAPAQIARLFDAMAS
;
A
#
# COMPACT_ATOMS: atom_id res chain seq x y z
N MET A 1 21.98 -31.08 -19.98
CA MET A 1 21.31 -31.06 -18.72
C MET A 1 20.15 -32.02 -18.73
N GLN A 2 20.34 -33.14 -18.13
CA GLN A 2 19.32 -34.19 -18.02
C GLN A 2 18.56 -33.94 -16.72
N ILE A 3 17.39 -33.38 -16.83
CA ILE A 3 16.50 -33.29 -15.68
C ILE A 3 15.78 -34.62 -15.61
N SER A 4 16.17 -35.41 -14.67
CA SER A 4 15.55 -36.72 -14.40
C SER A 4 14.17 -36.47 -13.76
N GLY A 5 13.22 -36.14 -14.59
CA GLY A 5 11.83 -35.95 -14.16
C GLY A 5 11.04 -37.25 -14.08
N ILE A 6 11.69 -38.39 -14.13
CA ILE A 6 10.98 -39.67 -14.32
C ILE A 6 10.61 -40.31 -12.99
N ASP A 7 11.30 -39.99 -11.95
CA ASP A 7 11.11 -40.70 -10.69
C ASP A 7 9.92 -40.21 -9.88
N GLN A 8 9.42 -39.05 -10.20
CA GLN A 8 8.23 -38.51 -9.51
C GLN A 8 6.91 -39.18 -9.90
N ARG A 9 6.92 -39.90 -11.02
CA ARG A 9 5.67 -40.52 -11.48
C ARG A 9 5.32 -41.79 -10.76
N ARG A 10 6.27 -42.39 -10.10
CA ARG A 10 6.05 -43.68 -9.41
C ARG A 10 5.52 -43.53 -8.00
N GLY A 11 5.74 -42.37 -7.40
CA GLY A 11 5.21 -42.10 -6.07
C GLY A 11 3.76 -41.71 -6.03
N ALA A 12 3.25 -41.22 -7.14
CA ALA A 12 1.88 -40.67 -7.16
C ALA A 12 0.78 -41.76 -7.19
N VAL A 13 1.11 -42.94 -7.59
CA VAL A 13 0.10 -43.97 -7.78
C VAL A 13 -0.22 -44.72 -6.50
N ALA A 14 0.69 -44.76 -5.58
CA ALA A 14 0.49 -45.47 -4.33
C ALA A 14 -0.35 -44.72 -3.29
N ALA A 15 -0.53 -43.45 -3.48
CA ALA A 15 -1.21 -42.61 -2.50
C ALA A 15 -2.74 -42.62 -2.64
N LEU A 16 -3.26 -43.18 -3.69
CA LEU A 16 -4.68 -43.04 -4.01
C LEU A 16 -5.60 -44.05 -3.32
N ALA A 17 -5.06 -45.06 -2.76
CA ALA A 17 -5.91 -46.15 -2.25
C ALA A 17 -6.31 -45.97 -0.77
N ALA A 18 -5.66 -45.16 -0.04
CA ALA A 18 -5.86 -45.10 1.40
C ALA A 18 -6.62 -43.85 1.91
N GLY A 19 -6.90 -42.95 1.04
CA GLY A 19 -7.36 -41.64 1.45
C GLY A 19 -8.87 -41.43 1.49
N VAL A 20 -9.64 -42.38 1.09
CA VAL A 20 -11.04 -42.12 0.73
C VAL A 20 -12.00 -42.25 1.91
N LEU A 21 -11.58 -42.79 3.01
CA LEU A 21 -12.43 -43.02 4.15
C LEU A 21 -12.03 -42.33 5.43
N GLY A 22 -10.98 -41.57 5.35
CA GLY A 22 -10.70 -40.62 6.41
C GLY A 22 -11.74 -39.51 6.32
N GLY A 23 -12.62 -39.49 7.27
CA GLY A 23 -13.66 -38.48 7.35
C GLY A 23 -13.11 -37.11 7.03
N LEU A 24 -13.85 -36.40 6.26
CA LEU A 24 -13.75 -34.99 6.10
C LEU A 24 -13.95 -34.34 7.47
N ALA A 25 -12.96 -34.48 8.31
CA ALA A 25 -12.68 -33.40 9.21
C ALA A 25 -12.27 -32.26 8.30
N ALA A 26 -13.22 -31.53 7.81
CA ALA A 26 -12.98 -30.16 7.47
C ALA A 26 -12.43 -29.55 8.76
N ALA A 27 -11.14 -29.64 8.93
CA ALA A 27 -10.44 -28.69 9.74
C ALA A 27 -10.73 -27.37 9.05
N THR A 28 -11.84 -26.78 9.35
CA THR A 28 -11.97 -25.36 9.29
C THR A 28 -10.86 -24.90 10.19
N ILE A 29 -9.70 -24.68 9.61
CA ILE A 29 -8.74 -23.78 10.18
C ILE A 29 -9.54 -22.50 10.23
N ALA A 30 -10.21 -22.29 11.34
CA ALA A 30 -10.58 -20.95 11.73
C ALA A 30 -9.25 -20.24 11.84
N ILE A 31 -8.80 -19.68 10.73
CA ILE A 31 -7.81 -18.64 10.76
C ILE A 31 -8.46 -17.68 11.74
N PRO A 32 -7.89 -17.47 12.95
CA PRO A 32 -8.33 -16.36 13.73
C PRO A 32 -8.16 -15.18 12.77
N THR A 33 -9.25 -14.70 12.25
CA THR A 33 -9.32 -13.37 11.73
C THR A 33 -9.01 -12.55 12.96
N ALA A 34 -7.71 -12.40 13.24
CA ALA A 34 -7.27 -11.27 14.00
C ALA A 34 -7.99 -10.14 13.31
N SER A 35 -8.91 -9.54 14.00
CA SER A 35 -9.79 -8.51 13.49
C SER A 35 -8.98 -7.25 13.23
N ALA A 36 -8.02 -7.38 12.31
CA ALA A 36 -7.42 -6.27 11.64
C ALA A 36 -8.58 -5.62 10.88
N GLN A 37 -8.95 -4.44 11.30
CA GLN A 37 -9.92 -3.64 10.56
C GLN A 37 -9.48 -3.66 9.10
N PRO A 38 -10.37 -3.88 8.13
CA PRO A 38 -10.01 -4.11 6.72
C PRO A 38 -9.06 -3.08 6.13
N GLY A 39 -9.09 -1.84 6.64
CA GLY A 39 -8.19 -0.78 6.24
C GLY A 39 -6.77 -0.85 6.83
N CYS A 40 -6.56 -1.56 7.95
CA CYS A 40 -5.30 -1.58 8.69
C CYS A 40 -4.32 -2.66 8.23
N THR A 41 -4.54 -3.22 7.07
CA THR A 41 -3.64 -4.17 6.41
C THR A 41 -2.70 -3.46 5.43
N ALA A 42 -1.59 -4.08 5.08
CA ALA A 42 -0.70 -3.57 4.03
C ALA A 42 -1.44 -3.38 2.70
N ALA A 43 -2.36 -4.28 2.37
CA ALA A 43 -3.21 -4.17 1.19
C ALA A 43 -4.15 -2.96 1.28
N GLY A 44 -4.80 -2.75 2.42
CA GLY A 44 -5.68 -1.60 2.66
C GLY A 44 -4.94 -0.27 2.56
N LEU A 45 -3.74 -0.21 3.15
CA LEU A 45 -2.88 0.96 3.07
C LEU A 45 -2.44 1.24 1.63
N SER A 46 -2.00 0.22 0.90
CA SER A 46 -1.59 0.36 -0.50
C SER A 46 -2.74 0.85 -1.38
N SER A 47 -3.94 0.34 -1.15
CA SER A 47 -5.14 0.80 -1.86
C SER A 47 -5.45 2.27 -1.57
N ALA A 48 -5.39 2.68 -0.31
CA ALA A 48 -5.62 4.07 0.08
C ALA A 48 -4.56 5.00 -0.52
N LEU A 49 -3.29 4.60 -0.50
CA LEU A 49 -2.20 5.35 -1.14
C LEU A 49 -2.41 5.47 -2.65
N GLY A 50 -2.78 4.38 -3.33
CA GLY A 50 -3.07 4.39 -4.76
C GLY A 50 -4.20 5.35 -5.10
N THR A 51 -5.28 5.32 -4.36
CA THR A 51 -6.42 6.22 -4.53
C THR A 51 -6.03 7.68 -4.36
N VAL A 52 -5.32 8.00 -3.27
CA VAL A 52 -4.87 9.36 -2.99
C VAL A 52 -3.87 9.84 -4.03
N SER A 53 -2.93 8.98 -4.43
CA SER A 53 -1.93 9.34 -5.45
C SER A 53 -2.57 9.65 -6.80
N THR A 54 -3.54 8.85 -7.23
CA THR A 54 -4.26 9.08 -8.49
C THR A 54 -5.04 10.39 -8.43
N ALA A 55 -5.83 10.59 -7.38
CA ALA A 55 -6.61 11.82 -7.21
C ALA A 55 -5.74 13.08 -7.09
N THR A 56 -4.59 12.97 -6.42
CA THR A 56 -3.60 14.05 -6.35
C THR A 56 -3.02 14.38 -7.72
N GLY A 57 -2.66 13.36 -8.50
CA GLY A 57 -2.15 13.56 -9.85
C GLY A 57 -3.15 14.25 -10.77
N GLU A 58 -4.41 13.83 -10.75
CA GLU A 58 -5.49 14.46 -11.51
C GLU A 58 -5.72 15.91 -11.08
N TYR A 59 -5.69 16.16 -9.77
CA TYR A 59 -5.84 17.51 -9.23
C TYR A 59 -4.71 18.44 -9.68
N LEU A 60 -3.45 17.99 -9.57
CA LEU A 60 -2.28 18.78 -9.95
C LEU A 60 -2.25 19.04 -11.46
N ALA A 61 -2.66 18.08 -12.28
CA ALA A 61 -2.80 18.28 -13.75
C ALA A 61 -3.80 19.40 -14.09
N ALA A 62 -4.82 19.59 -13.26
CA ALA A 62 -5.79 20.68 -13.40
C ALA A 62 -5.35 22.01 -12.76
N HIS A 63 -4.34 21.97 -11.90
CA HIS A 63 -3.84 23.12 -11.14
C HIS A 63 -2.32 23.30 -11.36
N PRO A 64 -1.90 23.81 -12.52
CA PRO A 64 -0.49 23.88 -12.88
C PRO A 64 0.36 24.72 -11.92
N GLY A 65 -0.21 25.71 -11.25
CA GLY A 65 0.51 26.48 -10.24
C GLY A 65 0.90 25.66 -9.02
N ALA A 66 0.01 24.80 -8.55
CA ALA A 66 0.30 23.87 -7.45
C ALA A 66 1.31 22.78 -7.89
N ASP A 67 1.16 22.26 -9.10
CA ASP A 67 2.09 21.30 -9.67
C ASP A 67 3.50 21.85 -9.79
N ASP A 68 3.64 23.05 -10.34
CA ASP A 68 4.93 23.74 -10.46
C ASP A 68 5.57 24.02 -9.10
N ALA A 69 4.79 24.44 -8.11
CA ALA A 69 5.29 24.73 -6.78
C ALA A 69 5.83 23.46 -6.09
N ILE A 70 5.16 22.35 -6.24
CA ILE A 70 5.58 21.06 -5.67
C ILE A 70 6.77 20.51 -6.45
N THR A 71 6.72 20.52 -7.78
CA THR A 71 7.78 19.99 -8.64
C THR A 71 9.10 20.74 -8.47
N SER A 72 9.03 22.07 -8.48
CA SER A 72 10.23 22.91 -8.31
C SER A 72 10.85 22.76 -6.92
N SER A 73 10.02 22.53 -5.91
CA SER A 73 10.51 22.33 -4.54
C SER A 73 11.30 21.05 -4.38
N GLY A 74 11.07 20.04 -5.21
CA GLY A 74 11.78 18.77 -5.17
C GLY A 74 13.30 18.88 -5.43
N ALA A 75 13.76 19.96 -6.08
CA ALA A 75 15.17 20.24 -6.32
C ALA A 75 15.83 21.06 -5.20
N MET A 76 15.08 21.48 -4.20
CA MET A 76 15.55 22.32 -3.10
C MET A 76 16.02 21.47 -1.91
N ALA A 77 16.80 22.08 -1.01
CA ALA A 77 17.09 21.48 0.28
C ALA A 77 15.78 21.29 1.08
N PRO A 78 15.67 20.24 1.95
CA PRO A 78 14.40 19.89 2.60
C PRO A 78 13.68 21.04 3.31
N GLY A 79 14.40 21.87 4.06
CA GLY A 79 13.81 23.02 4.75
C GLY A 79 13.32 24.12 3.81
N ASP A 80 14.03 24.37 2.74
CA ASP A 80 13.66 25.34 1.70
C ASP A 80 12.46 24.85 0.91
N SER A 81 12.41 23.55 0.60
CA SER A 81 11.31 22.88 -0.05
C SER A 81 10.00 23.04 0.74
N GLU A 82 10.04 22.75 2.04
CA GLU A 82 8.86 22.91 2.91
C GLU A 82 8.38 24.36 2.96
N ASN A 83 9.32 25.31 3.06
CA ASN A 83 8.98 26.73 3.10
C ASN A 83 8.37 27.21 1.78
N ALA A 84 8.90 26.77 0.64
CA ALA A 84 8.39 27.12 -0.68
C ALA A 84 6.96 26.58 -0.88
N ILE A 85 6.72 25.32 -0.55
CA ILE A 85 5.39 24.69 -0.61
C ILE A 85 4.42 25.42 0.31
N ARG A 86 4.82 25.68 1.55
CA ARG A 86 3.99 26.40 2.51
C ARG A 86 3.64 27.79 2.03
N ALA A 87 4.60 28.54 1.52
CA ALA A 87 4.38 29.89 1.00
C ALA A 87 3.36 29.90 -0.14
N TYR A 88 3.45 28.93 -1.05
CA TYR A 88 2.46 28.79 -2.12
C TYR A 88 1.05 28.57 -1.58
N PHE A 89 0.87 27.59 -0.69
CA PHE A 89 -0.45 27.21 -0.19
C PHE A 89 -1.04 28.21 0.82
N VAL A 90 -0.21 29.02 1.47
CA VAL A 90 -0.70 30.18 2.25
C VAL A 90 -1.36 31.21 1.34
N ALA A 91 -0.82 31.39 0.14
CA ALA A 91 -1.41 32.28 -0.87
C ALA A 91 -2.62 31.63 -1.60
N HIS A 92 -2.73 30.30 -1.57
CA HIS A 92 -3.77 29.52 -2.26
C HIS A 92 -4.51 28.59 -1.27
N PRO A 93 -5.20 29.12 -0.27
CA PRO A 93 -5.80 28.31 0.81
C PRO A 93 -6.88 27.35 0.32
N GLN A 94 -7.55 27.67 -0.77
CA GLN A 94 -8.56 26.77 -1.37
C GLN A 94 -7.93 25.51 -1.94
N GLU A 95 -6.83 25.65 -2.68
CA GLU A 95 -6.10 24.50 -3.22
C GLU A 95 -5.54 23.62 -2.11
N TRP A 96 -5.10 24.23 -1.00
CA TRP A 96 -4.69 23.48 0.18
C TRP A 96 -5.83 22.66 0.78
N ALA A 97 -7.01 23.27 0.92
CA ALA A 97 -8.19 22.59 1.44
C ALA A 97 -8.61 21.41 0.55
N ASP A 98 -8.54 21.58 -0.77
CA ASP A 98 -8.86 20.54 -1.74
C ASP A 98 -7.88 19.35 -1.61
N LEU A 99 -6.58 19.62 -1.55
CA LEU A 99 -5.56 18.57 -1.34
C LEU A 99 -5.73 17.85 0.01
N GLN A 100 -6.07 18.56 1.06
CA GLN A 100 -6.41 17.94 2.33
C GLN A 100 -7.66 17.05 2.24
N GLY A 101 -8.63 17.44 1.42
CA GLY A 101 -9.80 16.63 1.11
C GLY A 101 -9.43 15.33 0.40
N ILE A 102 -8.55 15.42 -0.58
CA ILE A 102 -8.02 14.25 -1.32
C ILE A 102 -7.25 13.31 -0.37
N ALA A 103 -6.47 13.85 0.56
CA ALA A 103 -5.69 13.08 1.52
C ALA A 103 -6.53 12.47 2.68
N ARG A 104 -7.81 12.81 2.77
CA ARG A 104 -8.69 12.36 3.86
C ARG A 104 -8.71 10.84 4.09
N PRO A 105 -8.73 9.98 3.06
CA PRO A 105 -8.70 8.53 3.27
C PRO A 105 -7.47 8.06 4.07
N LEU A 106 -6.30 8.61 3.81
CA LEU A 106 -5.08 8.28 4.56
C LEU A 106 -5.14 8.79 6.00
N LYS A 107 -5.69 9.98 6.20
CA LYS A 107 -5.89 10.57 7.53
C LYS A 107 -6.84 9.72 8.38
N ASN A 108 -7.94 9.28 7.79
CA ASN A 108 -8.91 8.42 8.46
C ASN A 108 -8.28 7.06 8.81
N LEU A 109 -7.49 6.51 7.91
CA LEU A 109 -6.79 5.24 8.14
C LEU A 109 -5.82 5.34 9.32
N ARG A 110 -5.05 6.42 9.43
CA ARG A 110 -4.18 6.66 10.60
C ARG A 110 -4.96 6.70 11.90
N GLN A 111 -6.11 7.35 11.91
CA GLN A 111 -6.96 7.46 13.10
C GLN A 111 -7.59 6.12 13.49
N GLN A 112 -8.00 5.31 12.52
CA GLN A 112 -8.64 4.02 12.75
C GLN A 112 -7.65 2.94 13.19
N CYS A 113 -6.44 2.99 12.67
CA CYS A 113 -5.44 1.96 12.92
C CYS A 113 -4.58 2.20 14.16
N ASP A 114 -4.71 3.36 14.78
CA ASP A 114 -3.96 3.77 15.98
C ASP A 114 -2.45 3.47 15.91
N VAL A 115 -1.91 3.51 14.72
CA VAL A 115 -0.50 3.24 14.44
C VAL A 115 -0.01 4.23 13.40
N ASP A 116 1.20 4.71 13.55
CA ASP A 116 1.94 5.35 12.48
C ASP A 116 2.29 4.30 11.39
N VAL A 117 1.26 3.72 10.80
CA VAL A 117 1.35 2.55 9.93
C VAL A 117 2.09 2.85 8.64
N ALA A 118 2.14 4.12 8.26
CA ALA A 118 2.44 4.38 6.88
C ALA A 118 3.93 4.54 6.54
N PRO A 119 4.76 5.35 7.20
CA PRO A 119 6.07 5.64 6.64
C PRO A 119 7.07 4.49 6.76
N ALA A 120 7.14 3.83 7.91
CA ALA A 120 8.18 2.84 8.17
C ALA A 120 7.97 1.51 7.45
N GLN A 121 6.73 1.06 7.30
CA GLN A 121 6.44 -0.19 6.60
C GLN A 121 6.59 -0.06 5.10
N ILE A 122 6.19 1.08 4.56
CA ILE A 122 6.36 1.37 3.13
C ILE A 122 7.84 1.62 2.82
N ALA A 123 8.55 2.34 3.67
CA ALA A 123 9.98 2.52 3.53
C ALA A 123 10.71 1.17 3.51
N ARG A 124 10.40 0.27 4.41
CA ARG A 124 10.97 -1.09 4.43
C ARG A 124 10.64 -1.91 3.18
N LEU A 125 9.44 -1.75 2.64
CA LEU A 125 9.07 -2.41 1.38
C LEU A 125 9.92 -1.88 0.23
N PHE A 126 10.08 -0.57 0.11
CA PHE A 126 10.92 0.03 -0.91
C PHE A 126 12.39 -0.33 -0.74
N ASP A 127 12.90 -0.33 0.48
CA ASP A 127 14.27 -0.76 0.77
C ASP A 127 14.49 -2.23 0.38
N ALA A 128 13.54 -3.10 0.67
CA ALA A 128 13.61 -4.50 0.29
C ALA A 128 13.54 -4.72 -1.23
N MET A 129 12.80 -3.89 -1.96
CA MET A 129 12.74 -3.97 -3.42
C MET A 129 13.97 -3.36 -4.11
N ALA A 130 14.69 -2.47 -3.45
CA ALA A 130 15.89 -1.82 -3.97
C ALA A 130 17.17 -2.65 -3.72
N SER A 131 17.11 -3.66 -2.89
CA SER A 131 18.24 -4.57 -2.62
C SER A 131 18.24 -5.77 -3.56
#